data_590aa698bbfeaf42dc7a3aac7c11dfdc
#
_entry.id   590aa698bbfeaf42dc7a3aac7c11dfdc
#
_cell.length_a   1.000
_cell.length_b   1.000
_cell.length_c   1.000
_cell.angle_alpha   90.00
_cell.angle_beta   90.00
_cell.angle_gamma   90.00
#
_symmetry.space_group_name_H-M   'P 1'
#
loop_
_entity.id
_entity.type
_entity.pdbx_description
1 polymer ?
#
loop_
_entity_poly.entity_id
_entity_poly.type
_entity_poly.pdbx_seq_one_letter_code
_entity_poly.pdbx_strand_id
1 'polypeptide(L)'
;LELTTLPLAALAAFMMTRTSSEAGMKFLIIGAISSAIMLYGMALIFGFTGSTTLEGIAASFQEPAQTVFGGGVPAFGSFAMLVGVVLLLVGFGFKISTVPFQMWVPDVYEGGPTPVIAFLSVASKAAAFAILLRVFFSGFFDVSLDWAGLMAALAAASMVIGNLVAIGQSNIRRLFGYSSIAHAGYILVGVAAGVKATGADSNLPEFISVGPDSVLFYLGAYAAANLTAFFAITAIGNRIGSDLIEDYAGVARRSPVLAAILALALAALIGVPPTSIFIGKLYIFTAAVNADLVWLAILGVVSSVVSAYYYVRI
;
A
#
# COMPACT_ATOMS: atom_id res chain seq x y z
N LEU A 1 -12.99 -3.20 -7.02
CA LEU A 1 -11.56 -3.55 -7.10
C LEU A 1 -11.26 -4.43 -8.31
N GLU A 2 -12.04 -5.47 -8.57
CA GLU A 2 -11.77 -6.44 -9.65
C GLU A 2 -11.99 -5.88 -11.06
N LEU A 3 -12.94 -4.97 -11.24
CA LEU A 3 -13.18 -4.33 -12.54
C LEU A 3 -11.94 -3.61 -13.09
N THR A 4 -11.03 -3.19 -12.23
CA THR A 4 -9.77 -2.53 -12.63
C THR A 4 -8.63 -3.51 -12.87
N THR A 5 -8.65 -4.70 -12.28
CA THR A 5 -7.53 -5.67 -12.35
C THR A 5 -7.36 -6.26 -13.73
N LEU A 6 -8.44 -6.71 -14.35
CA LEU A 6 -8.40 -7.37 -15.66
C LEU A 6 -7.93 -6.40 -16.78
N PRO A 7 -8.50 -5.18 -16.91
CA PRO A 7 -7.99 -4.22 -17.90
C PRO A 7 -6.54 -3.83 -17.67
N LEU A 8 -6.12 -3.68 -16.40
CA LEU A 8 -4.75 -3.30 -16.08
C LEU A 8 -3.75 -4.44 -16.37
N ALA A 9 -4.15 -5.70 -16.22
CA ALA A 9 -3.32 -6.84 -16.63
C ALA A 9 -3.11 -6.86 -18.15
N ALA A 10 -4.16 -6.62 -18.92
CA ALA A 10 -4.07 -6.50 -20.39
C ALA A 10 -3.20 -5.30 -20.80
N LEU A 11 -3.35 -4.15 -20.15
CA LEU A 11 -2.53 -2.97 -20.41
C LEU A 11 -1.06 -3.18 -20.00
N ALA A 12 -0.77 -3.92 -18.93
CA ALA A 12 0.59 -4.27 -18.54
C ALA A 12 1.29 -5.15 -19.59
N ALA A 13 0.53 -6.00 -20.30
CA ALA A 13 1.01 -6.83 -21.40
C ALA A 13 1.02 -6.14 -22.76
N PHE A 14 0.58 -4.88 -22.87
CA PHE A 14 0.28 -4.19 -24.11
C PHE A 14 1.45 -4.10 -25.11
N MET A 15 2.69 -4.00 -24.62
CA MET A 15 3.88 -3.91 -25.48
C MET A 15 4.21 -5.21 -26.22
N MET A 16 3.58 -6.32 -25.88
CA MET A 16 3.76 -7.65 -26.50
C MET A 16 5.22 -8.15 -26.55
N THR A 17 6.10 -7.54 -25.76
CA THR A 17 7.46 -8.06 -25.56
C THR A 17 7.41 -9.22 -24.56
N ARG A 18 8.45 -10.05 -24.52
CA ARG A 18 8.52 -11.15 -23.56
C ARG A 18 8.36 -10.67 -22.11
N THR A 19 9.04 -9.60 -21.74
CA THR A 19 8.97 -9.00 -20.41
C THR A 19 7.61 -8.41 -20.10
N SER A 20 6.97 -7.72 -21.05
CA SER A 20 5.63 -7.14 -20.89
C SER A 20 4.57 -8.23 -20.77
N SER A 21 4.62 -9.29 -21.60
CA SER A 21 3.69 -10.41 -21.52
C SER A 21 3.82 -11.17 -20.20
N GLU A 22 5.06 -11.36 -19.72
CA GLU A 22 5.33 -11.97 -18.41
C GLU A 22 4.78 -11.10 -17.27
N ALA A 23 4.98 -9.79 -17.34
CA ALA A 23 4.44 -8.83 -16.36
C ALA A 23 2.91 -8.89 -16.27
N GLY A 24 2.22 -8.84 -17.41
CA GLY A 24 0.76 -8.93 -17.46
C GLY A 24 0.23 -10.29 -16.96
N MET A 25 0.89 -11.39 -17.32
CA MET A 25 0.54 -12.74 -16.87
C MET A 25 0.71 -12.88 -15.34
N LYS A 26 1.83 -12.42 -14.77
CA LYS A 26 2.07 -12.44 -13.33
C LYS A 26 1.02 -11.62 -12.58
N PHE A 27 0.72 -10.41 -13.08
CA PHE A 27 -0.30 -9.55 -12.49
C PHE A 27 -1.68 -10.21 -12.51
N LEU A 28 -2.05 -10.84 -13.62
CA LEU A 28 -3.32 -11.53 -13.78
C LEU A 28 -3.47 -12.72 -12.84
N ILE A 29 -2.46 -13.62 -12.83
CA ILE A 29 -2.53 -14.85 -12.02
C ILE A 29 -2.54 -14.53 -10.53
N ILE A 30 -1.59 -13.70 -10.05
CA ILE A 30 -1.52 -13.35 -8.63
C ILE A 30 -2.76 -12.55 -8.22
N GLY A 31 -3.27 -11.67 -9.10
CA GLY A 31 -4.51 -10.94 -8.92
C GLY A 31 -5.72 -11.86 -8.77
N ALA A 32 -5.88 -12.83 -9.66
CA ALA A 32 -6.98 -13.79 -9.62
C ALA A 32 -6.96 -14.64 -8.34
N ILE A 33 -5.77 -15.12 -7.93
CA ILE A 33 -5.62 -15.88 -6.68
C ILE A 33 -5.99 -15.01 -5.47
N SER A 34 -5.47 -13.77 -5.40
CA SER A 34 -5.77 -12.84 -4.31
C SER A 34 -7.24 -12.48 -4.24
N SER A 35 -7.89 -12.33 -5.38
CA SER A 35 -9.34 -12.07 -5.46
C SER A 35 -10.17 -13.26 -5.00
N ALA A 36 -9.78 -14.47 -5.37
CA ALA A 36 -10.46 -15.69 -4.91
C ALA A 36 -10.36 -15.83 -3.39
N ILE A 37 -9.18 -15.57 -2.82
CA ILE A 37 -8.95 -15.58 -1.37
C ILE A 37 -9.80 -14.53 -0.68
N MET A 38 -9.84 -13.30 -1.20
CA MET A 38 -10.64 -12.21 -0.66
C MET A 38 -12.14 -12.52 -0.70
N LEU A 39 -12.65 -13.06 -1.81
CA LEU A 39 -14.06 -13.48 -1.95
C LEU A 39 -14.41 -14.58 -0.94
N TYR A 40 -13.52 -15.54 -0.73
CA TYR A 40 -13.72 -16.56 0.29
C TYR A 40 -13.77 -15.96 1.71
N GLY A 41 -12.89 -14.97 1.99
CA GLY A 41 -12.94 -14.19 3.23
C GLY A 41 -14.29 -13.48 3.43
N MET A 42 -14.80 -12.82 2.37
CA MET A 42 -16.12 -12.18 2.39
C MET A 42 -17.25 -13.19 2.63
N ALA A 43 -17.18 -14.39 2.01
CA ALA A 43 -18.17 -15.44 2.21
C ALA A 43 -18.19 -15.95 3.66
N LEU A 44 -17.01 -16.08 4.30
CA LEU A 44 -16.93 -16.42 5.73
C LEU A 44 -17.55 -15.33 6.60
N ILE A 45 -17.21 -14.05 6.35
CA ILE A 45 -17.78 -12.92 7.08
C ILE A 45 -19.29 -12.91 6.94
N PHE A 46 -19.82 -13.06 5.73
CA PHE A 46 -21.26 -13.16 5.49
C PHE A 46 -21.89 -14.35 6.22
N GLY A 47 -21.24 -15.51 6.22
CA GLY A 47 -21.72 -16.71 6.91
C GLY A 47 -21.90 -16.51 8.43
N PHE A 48 -21.08 -15.64 9.04
CA PHE A 48 -21.17 -15.34 10.48
C PHE A 48 -22.06 -14.14 10.81
N THR A 49 -22.06 -13.11 9.97
CA THR A 49 -22.80 -11.87 10.23
C THR A 49 -24.21 -11.87 9.62
N GLY A 50 -24.44 -12.70 8.60
CA GLY A 50 -25.69 -12.69 7.81
C GLY A 50 -25.91 -11.42 7.01
N SER A 51 -24.92 -10.49 6.97
CA SER A 51 -25.04 -9.19 6.33
C SER A 51 -23.96 -8.95 5.26
N THR A 52 -24.35 -8.25 4.20
CA THR A 52 -23.45 -7.75 3.16
C THR A 52 -23.15 -6.25 3.29
N THR A 53 -23.82 -5.56 4.21
CA THR A 53 -23.60 -4.14 4.47
C THR A 53 -22.60 -3.95 5.60
N LEU A 54 -21.78 -2.92 5.53
CA LEU A 54 -20.78 -2.62 6.56
C LEU A 54 -21.44 -2.32 7.92
N GLU A 55 -22.59 -1.61 7.89
CA GLU A 55 -23.37 -1.32 9.08
C GLU A 55 -23.93 -2.59 9.74
N GLY A 56 -24.45 -3.53 8.93
CA GLY A 56 -24.95 -4.82 9.43
C GLY A 56 -23.83 -5.72 9.97
N ILE A 57 -22.63 -5.65 9.36
CA ILE A 57 -21.44 -6.34 9.88
C ILE A 57 -21.05 -5.72 11.24
N ALA A 58 -20.97 -4.40 11.35
CA ALA A 58 -20.67 -3.72 12.62
C ALA A 58 -21.70 -4.04 13.71
N ALA A 59 -23.00 -4.01 13.39
CA ALA A 59 -24.06 -4.35 14.34
C ALA A 59 -23.95 -5.79 14.86
N SER A 60 -23.45 -6.73 14.05
CA SER A 60 -23.29 -8.13 14.45
C SER A 60 -22.24 -8.35 15.56
N PHE A 61 -21.37 -7.38 15.82
CA PHE A 61 -20.42 -7.43 16.94
C PHE A 61 -21.04 -6.99 18.26
N GLN A 62 -22.10 -6.16 18.21
CA GLN A 62 -22.74 -5.60 19.39
C GLN A 62 -23.90 -6.47 19.88
N GLU A 63 -24.58 -7.18 18.98
CA GLU A 63 -25.64 -8.14 19.34
C GLU A 63 -25.23 -9.54 18.86
N PRO A 64 -25.53 -10.61 19.66
CA PRO A 64 -25.31 -11.98 19.22
C PRO A 64 -26.22 -12.26 18.03
N ALA A 65 -25.74 -12.05 16.83
CA ALA A 65 -26.45 -12.33 15.61
C ALA A 65 -26.88 -13.81 15.59
N GLN A 66 -28.11 -14.07 15.17
CA GLN A 66 -28.51 -15.42 14.76
C GLN A 66 -27.69 -15.79 13.55
N THR A 67 -26.61 -16.51 13.77
CA THR A 67 -25.73 -16.95 12.67
C THR A 67 -26.52 -17.81 11.69
N VAL A 68 -26.30 -17.65 10.40
CA VAL A 68 -26.89 -18.49 9.35
C VAL A 68 -26.63 -19.99 9.63
N PHE A 69 -25.63 -20.31 10.44
CA PHE A 69 -25.26 -21.66 10.86
C PHE A 69 -25.86 -22.09 12.24
N GLY A 70 -26.77 -21.31 12.85
CA GLY A 70 -27.62 -21.77 13.97
C GLY A 70 -26.93 -21.96 15.32
N GLY A 71 -26.02 -21.09 15.71
CA GLY A 71 -25.45 -21.10 17.06
C GLY A 71 -25.24 -19.68 17.57
N GLY A 72 -25.78 -19.37 18.76
CA GLY A 72 -25.62 -18.08 19.44
C GLY A 72 -24.18 -17.82 19.96
N VAL A 73 -23.21 -18.02 19.11
CA VAL A 73 -21.79 -17.68 19.39
C VAL A 73 -21.60 -16.21 19.01
N PRO A 74 -21.02 -15.37 19.87
CA PRO A 74 -20.65 -14.02 19.47
C PRO A 74 -19.84 -14.09 18.18
N ALA A 75 -20.20 -13.30 17.17
CA ALA A 75 -19.60 -13.36 15.83
C ALA A 75 -18.06 -13.35 15.86
N PHE A 76 -17.49 -12.70 16.86
CA PHE A 76 -16.04 -12.55 17.02
C PHE A 76 -15.36 -13.63 17.87
N GLY A 77 -16.08 -14.41 18.63
CA GLY A 77 -15.52 -15.57 19.36
C GLY A 77 -15.19 -16.75 18.45
N SER A 78 -15.50 -16.68 17.16
CA SER A 78 -15.23 -17.74 16.21
C SER A 78 -13.90 -17.52 15.48
N PHE A 79 -13.00 -18.48 15.57
CA PHE A 79 -11.75 -18.51 14.80
C PHE A 79 -11.97 -18.27 13.29
N ALA A 80 -13.11 -18.73 12.77
CA ALA A 80 -13.45 -18.60 11.36
C ALA A 80 -13.73 -17.14 10.94
N MET A 81 -14.27 -16.30 11.83
CA MET A 81 -14.43 -14.87 11.55
C MET A 81 -13.09 -14.16 11.44
N LEU A 82 -12.14 -14.44 12.35
CA LEU A 82 -10.77 -13.94 12.27
C LEU A 82 -10.08 -14.37 10.96
N VAL A 83 -10.25 -15.62 10.57
CA VAL A 83 -9.76 -16.12 9.28
C VAL A 83 -10.38 -15.33 8.14
N GLY A 84 -11.68 -15.04 8.18
CA GLY A 84 -12.37 -14.20 7.18
C GLY A 84 -11.72 -12.82 7.04
N VAL A 85 -11.44 -12.14 8.15
CA VAL A 85 -10.76 -10.84 8.19
C VAL A 85 -9.33 -10.92 7.63
N VAL A 86 -8.57 -11.96 7.99
CA VAL A 86 -7.21 -12.18 7.46
C VAL A 86 -7.24 -12.42 5.95
N LEU A 87 -8.17 -13.24 5.45
CA LEU A 87 -8.32 -13.48 4.01
C LEU A 87 -8.74 -12.23 3.23
N LEU A 88 -9.57 -11.38 3.84
CA LEU A 88 -9.91 -10.07 3.30
C LEU A 88 -8.66 -9.20 3.18
N LEU A 89 -7.80 -9.19 4.21
CA LEU A 89 -6.52 -8.47 4.21
C LEU A 89 -5.54 -8.96 3.14
N VAL A 90 -5.54 -10.25 2.80
CA VAL A 90 -4.74 -10.80 1.70
C VAL A 90 -5.10 -10.11 0.38
N GLY A 91 -6.39 -9.98 0.08
CA GLY A 91 -6.85 -9.30 -1.13
C GLY A 91 -6.48 -7.81 -1.16
N PHE A 92 -6.66 -7.09 -0.06
CA PHE A 92 -6.18 -5.72 0.06
C PHE A 92 -4.66 -5.62 -0.04
N GLY A 93 -3.93 -6.54 0.59
CA GLY A 93 -2.48 -6.60 0.57
C GLY A 93 -1.90 -6.70 -0.84
N PHE A 94 -2.51 -7.50 -1.71
CA PHE A 94 -2.17 -7.53 -3.13
C PHE A 94 -2.39 -6.17 -3.80
N LYS A 95 -3.55 -5.54 -3.60
CA LYS A 95 -3.90 -4.26 -4.25
C LYS A 95 -3.01 -3.10 -3.81
N ILE A 96 -2.70 -3.00 -2.52
CA ILE A 96 -1.81 -1.97 -1.98
C ILE A 96 -0.33 -2.34 -2.09
N SER A 97 -0.03 -3.57 -2.53
CA SER A 97 1.33 -4.08 -2.75
C SER A 97 2.15 -4.22 -1.47
N THR A 98 1.53 -4.71 -0.39
CA THR A 98 2.26 -4.97 0.86
C THR A 98 2.97 -6.32 0.85
N VAL A 99 4.01 -6.44 1.65
CA VAL A 99 4.65 -7.72 1.94
C VAL A 99 3.66 -8.58 2.76
N PRO A 100 3.51 -9.88 2.41
CA PRO A 100 4.22 -10.68 1.40
C PRO A 100 3.57 -10.70 0.00
N PHE A 101 2.58 -9.87 -0.28
CA PHE A 101 1.76 -9.91 -1.51
C PHE A 101 2.31 -9.02 -2.65
N GLN A 102 3.52 -8.46 -2.49
CA GLN A 102 4.16 -7.50 -3.41
C GLN A 102 4.82 -8.14 -4.64
N MET A 103 4.89 -9.46 -4.77
CA MET A 103 5.72 -10.17 -5.75
C MET A 103 5.52 -9.74 -7.21
N TRP A 104 4.33 -9.25 -7.56
CA TRP A 104 4.01 -8.80 -8.91
C TRP A 104 4.60 -7.42 -9.25
N VAL A 105 4.85 -6.58 -8.25
CA VAL A 105 5.17 -5.15 -8.45
C VAL A 105 6.46 -4.93 -9.22
N PRO A 106 7.62 -5.52 -8.84
CA PRO A 106 8.88 -5.26 -9.52
C PRO A 106 8.83 -5.62 -11.00
N ASP A 107 8.24 -6.77 -11.33
CA ASP A 107 8.18 -7.31 -12.68
C ASP A 107 7.19 -6.52 -13.56
N VAL A 108 6.06 -6.12 -13.00
CA VAL A 108 5.07 -5.27 -13.70
C VAL A 108 5.62 -3.88 -13.95
N TYR A 109 6.36 -3.31 -12.99
CA TYR A 109 6.98 -1.98 -13.15
C TYR A 109 8.09 -1.99 -14.19
N GLU A 110 8.85 -3.08 -14.30
CA GLU A 110 9.88 -3.23 -15.31
C GLU A 110 9.29 -3.49 -16.71
N GLY A 111 8.33 -4.42 -16.83
CA GLY A 111 7.83 -4.91 -18.11
C GLY A 111 6.68 -4.12 -18.72
N GLY A 112 5.87 -3.42 -17.93
CA GLY A 112 4.70 -2.71 -18.42
C GLY A 112 5.01 -1.35 -19.06
N PRO A 113 4.07 -0.79 -19.84
CA PRO A 113 4.19 0.57 -20.36
C PRO A 113 4.23 1.60 -19.22
N THR A 114 5.16 2.56 -19.28
CA THR A 114 5.38 3.52 -18.17
C THR A 114 4.13 4.31 -17.76
N PRO A 115 3.23 4.77 -18.67
CA PRO A 115 1.99 5.43 -18.26
C PRO A 115 1.04 4.52 -17.46
N VAL A 116 0.98 3.23 -17.82
CA VAL A 116 0.16 2.23 -17.10
C VAL A 116 0.73 2.00 -15.70
N ILE A 117 2.05 1.91 -15.60
CA ILE A 117 2.75 1.75 -14.32
C ILE A 117 2.52 2.98 -13.43
N ALA A 118 2.61 4.20 -13.97
CA ALA A 118 2.32 5.43 -13.26
C ALA A 118 0.90 5.44 -12.69
N PHE A 119 -0.09 5.02 -13.48
CA PHE A 119 -1.48 4.88 -13.03
C PHE A 119 -1.62 3.82 -11.93
N LEU A 120 -1.03 2.63 -12.11
CA LEU A 120 -1.04 1.54 -11.12
C LEU A 120 -0.41 1.96 -9.79
N SER A 121 0.67 2.74 -9.85
CA SER A 121 1.42 3.16 -8.67
C SER A 121 0.66 4.13 -7.78
N VAL A 122 -0.29 4.87 -8.32
CA VAL A 122 -1.01 5.95 -7.63
C VAL A 122 -2.50 5.66 -7.54
N ALA A 123 -3.21 5.64 -8.66
CA ALA A 123 -4.68 5.61 -8.67
C ALA A 123 -5.22 4.29 -8.10
N SER A 124 -4.66 3.16 -8.51
CA SER A 124 -5.07 1.84 -8.00
C SER A 124 -4.81 1.71 -6.49
N LYS A 125 -3.67 2.21 -6.00
CA LYS A 125 -3.34 2.18 -4.57
C LYS A 125 -4.23 3.12 -3.76
N ALA A 126 -4.44 4.34 -4.22
CA ALA A 126 -5.30 5.30 -3.52
C ALA A 126 -6.72 4.76 -3.37
N ALA A 127 -7.28 4.17 -4.44
CA ALA A 127 -8.60 3.53 -4.38
C ALA A 127 -8.61 2.35 -3.40
N ALA A 128 -7.57 1.51 -3.38
CA ALA A 128 -7.48 0.38 -2.48
C ALA A 128 -7.38 0.82 -1.01
N PHE A 129 -6.57 1.85 -0.69
CA PHE A 129 -6.50 2.40 0.66
C PHE A 129 -7.80 3.07 1.09
N ALA A 130 -8.48 3.81 0.20
CA ALA A 130 -9.78 4.42 0.51
C ALA A 130 -10.83 3.36 0.87
N ILE A 131 -10.90 2.26 0.11
CA ILE A 131 -11.82 1.16 0.42
C ILE A 131 -11.39 0.44 1.70
N LEU A 132 -10.09 0.22 1.90
CA LEU A 132 -9.55 -0.41 3.11
C LEU A 132 -9.94 0.40 4.36
N LEU A 133 -9.72 1.72 4.36
CA LEU A 133 -10.13 2.61 5.45
C LEU A 133 -11.64 2.47 5.71
N ARG A 134 -12.45 2.57 4.66
CA ARG A 134 -13.91 2.48 4.80
C ARG A 134 -14.35 1.13 5.36
N VAL A 135 -13.82 0.03 4.85
CA VAL A 135 -14.20 -1.32 5.29
C VAL A 135 -13.79 -1.54 6.75
N PHE A 136 -12.55 -1.26 7.11
CA PHE A 136 -12.03 -1.58 8.44
C PHE A 136 -12.54 -0.63 9.52
N PHE A 137 -12.67 0.67 9.24
CA PHE A 137 -13.16 1.63 10.22
C PHE A 137 -14.68 1.73 10.31
N SER A 138 -15.43 1.27 9.29
CA SER A 138 -16.91 1.25 9.37
C SER A 138 -17.47 -0.13 9.69
N GLY A 139 -16.84 -1.21 9.18
CA GLY A 139 -17.39 -2.56 9.34
C GLY A 139 -16.73 -3.38 10.45
N PHE A 140 -15.45 -3.10 10.78
CA PHE A 140 -14.64 -3.91 11.70
C PHE A 140 -14.00 -3.09 12.82
N PHE A 141 -14.59 -1.94 13.19
CA PHE A 141 -14.00 -1.08 14.22
C PHE A 141 -14.00 -1.74 15.60
N ASP A 142 -15.05 -2.45 15.98
CA ASP A 142 -15.18 -3.09 17.30
C ASP A 142 -14.09 -4.16 17.56
N VAL A 143 -13.48 -4.67 16.50
CA VAL A 143 -12.39 -5.66 16.51
C VAL A 143 -11.06 -5.08 16.02
N SER A 144 -10.95 -3.78 16.07
CA SER A 144 -9.80 -3.06 15.49
C SER A 144 -8.48 -3.33 16.20
N LEU A 145 -8.48 -3.66 17.48
CA LEU A 145 -7.27 -4.02 18.21
C LEU A 145 -6.59 -5.27 17.64
N ASP A 146 -7.36 -6.22 17.12
CA ASP A 146 -6.83 -7.45 16.53
C ASP A 146 -6.21 -7.20 15.15
N TRP A 147 -6.92 -6.48 14.27
CA TRP A 147 -6.40 -6.23 12.93
C TRP A 147 -5.34 -5.10 12.88
N ALA A 148 -5.35 -4.14 13.82
CA ALA A 148 -4.36 -3.06 13.86
C ALA A 148 -2.95 -3.60 14.06
N GLY A 149 -2.77 -4.59 14.94
CA GLY A 149 -1.49 -5.27 15.13
C GLY A 149 -0.97 -5.95 13.86
N LEU A 150 -1.87 -6.61 13.11
CA LEU A 150 -1.52 -7.22 11.83
C LEU A 150 -1.14 -6.16 10.78
N MET A 151 -1.88 -5.04 10.71
CA MET A 151 -1.54 -3.91 9.82
C MET A 151 -0.18 -3.32 10.17
N ALA A 152 0.15 -3.18 11.46
CA ALA A 152 1.45 -2.71 11.91
C ALA A 152 2.59 -3.66 11.49
N ALA A 153 2.38 -4.97 11.58
CA ALA A 153 3.34 -5.97 11.13
C ALA A 153 3.56 -5.92 9.61
N LEU A 154 2.48 -5.83 8.82
CA LEU A 154 2.55 -5.68 7.35
C LEU A 154 3.24 -4.37 6.96
N ALA A 155 2.97 -3.27 7.67
CA ALA A 155 3.63 -1.98 7.48
C ALA A 155 5.15 -2.09 7.71
N ALA A 156 5.56 -2.68 8.83
CA ALA A 156 6.97 -2.88 9.17
C ALA A 156 7.70 -3.73 8.12
N ALA A 157 7.12 -4.88 7.76
CA ALA A 157 7.68 -5.78 6.75
C ALA A 157 7.83 -5.07 5.39
N SER A 158 6.81 -4.28 4.98
CA SER A 158 6.83 -3.57 3.70
C SER A 158 7.87 -2.45 3.67
N MET A 159 8.02 -1.69 4.77
CA MET A 159 9.05 -0.66 4.89
C MET A 159 10.46 -1.26 4.83
N VAL A 160 10.71 -2.34 5.55
CA VAL A 160 12.04 -2.97 5.61
C VAL A 160 12.39 -3.63 4.27
N ILE A 161 11.56 -4.55 3.79
CA ILE A 161 11.84 -5.32 2.57
C ILE A 161 11.85 -4.41 1.34
N GLY A 162 10.88 -3.48 1.23
CA GLY A 162 10.83 -2.53 0.12
C GLY A 162 12.11 -1.69 0.00
N ASN A 163 12.57 -1.11 1.11
CA ASN A 163 13.77 -0.27 1.10
C ASN A 163 15.07 -1.08 0.90
N LEU A 164 15.21 -2.23 1.57
CA LEU A 164 16.44 -3.03 1.45
C LEU A 164 16.64 -3.57 0.04
N VAL A 165 15.57 -4.08 -0.58
CA VAL A 165 15.67 -4.64 -1.93
C VAL A 165 15.82 -3.54 -2.99
N ALA A 166 15.28 -2.33 -2.76
CA ALA A 166 15.47 -1.17 -3.65
C ALA A 166 16.96 -0.80 -3.82
N ILE A 167 17.78 -0.97 -2.80
CA ILE A 167 19.22 -0.64 -2.83
C ILE A 167 19.94 -1.38 -3.96
N GLY A 168 19.62 -2.63 -4.19
CA GLY A 168 20.30 -3.48 -5.19
C GLY A 168 19.79 -3.34 -6.62
N GLN A 169 18.80 -2.47 -6.89
CA GLN A 169 18.22 -2.39 -8.23
C GLN A 169 19.06 -1.53 -9.18
N SER A 170 19.25 -2.03 -10.40
CA SER A 170 19.91 -1.31 -11.50
C SER A 170 18.94 -0.67 -12.49
N ASN A 171 17.70 -1.19 -12.58
CA ASN A 171 16.63 -0.65 -13.41
C ASN A 171 15.82 0.37 -12.61
N ILE A 172 15.64 1.59 -13.14
CA ILE A 172 14.95 2.68 -12.44
C ILE A 172 13.47 2.36 -12.21
N ARG A 173 12.77 1.75 -13.16
CA ARG A 173 11.36 1.39 -13.01
C ARG A 173 11.17 0.31 -11.94
N ARG A 174 12.05 -0.68 -11.92
CA ARG A 174 12.05 -1.74 -10.90
C ARG A 174 12.37 -1.20 -9.50
N LEU A 175 13.29 -0.24 -9.41
CA LEU A 175 13.58 0.51 -8.18
C LEU A 175 12.32 1.22 -7.67
N PHE A 176 11.59 1.92 -8.55
CA PHE A 176 10.32 2.57 -8.20
C PHE A 176 9.24 1.57 -7.77
N GLY A 177 9.26 0.35 -8.27
CA GLY A 177 8.42 -0.75 -7.79
C GLY A 177 8.67 -1.03 -6.31
N TYR A 178 9.91 -1.24 -5.90
CA TYR A 178 10.26 -1.47 -4.49
C TYR A 178 10.05 -0.25 -3.60
N SER A 179 10.36 0.94 -4.11
CA SER A 179 10.01 2.19 -3.45
C SER A 179 8.51 2.29 -3.16
N SER A 180 7.69 1.93 -4.13
CA SER A 180 6.22 1.91 -4.03
C SER A 180 5.71 0.93 -2.96
N ILE A 181 6.41 -0.19 -2.73
CA ILE A 181 6.14 -1.14 -1.63
C ILE A 181 6.48 -0.48 -0.28
N ALA A 182 7.62 0.19 -0.19
CA ALA A 182 8.02 0.90 1.03
C ALA A 182 7.03 2.02 1.38
N HIS A 183 6.58 2.82 0.39
CA HIS A 183 5.57 3.86 0.59
C HIS A 183 4.22 3.29 1.02
N ALA A 184 3.80 2.13 0.50
CA ALA A 184 2.61 1.43 0.99
C ALA A 184 2.77 1.05 2.47
N GLY A 185 3.97 0.65 2.89
CA GLY A 185 4.30 0.41 4.29
C GLY A 185 4.12 1.66 5.15
N TYR A 186 4.65 2.84 4.74
CA TYR A 186 4.44 4.09 5.48
C TYR A 186 2.96 4.44 5.59
N ILE A 187 2.17 4.29 4.53
CA ILE A 187 0.74 4.59 4.55
C ILE A 187 0.00 3.64 5.51
N LEU A 188 0.36 2.35 5.55
CA LEU A 188 -0.21 1.38 6.49
C LEU A 188 0.07 1.71 7.95
N VAL A 189 1.17 2.38 8.27
CA VAL A 189 1.41 2.89 9.63
C VAL A 189 0.26 3.80 10.07
N GLY A 190 -0.21 4.70 9.19
CA GLY A 190 -1.34 5.57 9.48
C GLY A 190 -2.66 4.80 9.67
N VAL A 191 -2.86 3.70 8.94
CA VAL A 191 -4.03 2.82 9.14
C VAL A 191 -3.97 2.14 10.51
N ALA A 192 -2.83 1.53 10.86
CA ALA A 192 -2.64 0.87 12.15
C ALA A 192 -2.76 1.85 13.33
N ALA A 193 -2.29 3.08 13.13
CA ALA A 193 -2.32 4.15 14.13
C ALA A 193 -3.69 4.85 14.28
N GLY A 194 -4.69 4.46 13.50
CA GLY A 194 -6.06 4.96 13.64
C GLY A 194 -6.82 4.38 14.84
N VAL A 195 -6.20 3.48 15.59
CA VAL A 195 -6.81 2.73 16.70
C VAL A 195 -5.85 2.66 17.88
N LYS A 196 -6.40 2.83 19.08
CA LYS A 196 -5.68 2.66 20.36
C LYS A 196 -6.56 1.94 21.38
N ALA A 197 -5.96 1.15 22.29
CA ALA A 197 -6.68 0.60 23.42
C ALA A 197 -6.99 1.69 24.47
N THR A 198 -8.23 1.76 24.94
CA THR A 198 -8.68 2.74 25.94
C THR A 198 -8.29 2.26 27.35
N GLY A 199 -7.23 2.86 27.93
CA GLY A 199 -6.80 2.56 29.30
C GLY A 199 -6.07 1.21 29.46
N ALA A 200 -5.41 1.02 30.62
CA ALA A 200 -4.60 -0.17 30.89
C ALA A 200 -5.43 -1.45 31.08
N ASP A 201 -6.72 -1.32 31.45
CA ASP A 201 -7.59 -2.44 31.82
C ASP A 201 -8.80 -2.62 30.87
N SER A 202 -9.01 -1.77 29.87
CA SER A 202 -10.11 -1.87 28.92
C SER A 202 -9.62 -2.26 27.53
N ASN A 203 -10.07 -3.39 27.02
CA ASN A 203 -9.83 -3.83 25.65
C ASN A 203 -10.80 -3.15 24.66
N LEU A 204 -11.25 -1.92 24.94
CA LEU A 204 -12.12 -1.16 24.06
C LEU A 204 -11.27 -0.33 23.07
N PRO A 205 -11.60 -0.34 21.79
CA PRO A 205 -10.90 0.45 20.79
C PRO A 205 -11.30 1.93 20.87
N GLU A 206 -10.29 2.83 20.79
CA GLU A 206 -10.47 4.26 20.65
C GLU A 206 -10.06 4.67 19.23
N PHE A 207 -10.89 5.48 18.58
CA PHE A 207 -10.61 6.03 17.26
C PHE A 207 -9.68 7.23 17.33
N ILE A 208 -8.54 7.15 16.64
CA ILE A 208 -7.58 8.25 16.48
C ILE A 208 -7.67 8.80 15.07
N SER A 209 -8.37 9.92 14.89
CA SER A 209 -8.62 10.54 13.57
C SER A 209 -7.33 10.89 12.82
N VAL A 210 -6.27 11.25 13.53
CA VAL A 210 -4.97 11.61 12.91
C VAL A 210 -4.40 10.45 12.08
N GLY A 211 -4.72 9.19 12.41
CA GLY A 211 -4.30 8.02 11.64
C GLY A 211 -4.86 8.05 10.21
N PRO A 212 -6.17 7.89 10.00
CA PRO A 212 -6.81 7.96 8.68
C PRO A 212 -6.57 9.28 7.94
N ASP A 213 -6.56 10.42 8.64
CA ASP A 213 -6.29 11.74 8.04
C ASP A 213 -4.88 11.80 7.46
N SER A 214 -3.89 11.25 8.17
CA SER A 214 -2.52 11.17 7.69
C SER A 214 -2.38 10.28 6.45
N VAL A 215 -3.16 9.19 6.35
CA VAL A 215 -3.21 8.32 5.17
C VAL A 215 -3.69 9.09 3.96
N LEU A 216 -4.79 9.83 4.07
CA LEU A 216 -5.36 10.61 2.97
C LEU A 216 -4.41 11.70 2.49
N PHE A 217 -3.82 12.45 3.43
CA PHE A 217 -2.81 13.47 3.10
C PHE A 217 -1.60 12.87 2.39
N TYR A 218 -1.08 11.75 2.91
CA TYR A 218 0.10 11.10 2.33
C TYR A 218 -0.17 10.55 0.93
N LEU A 219 -1.34 9.98 0.68
CA LEU A 219 -1.75 9.50 -0.65
C LEU A 219 -1.73 10.64 -1.68
N GLY A 220 -2.25 11.81 -1.32
CA GLY A 220 -2.21 13.00 -2.19
C GLY A 220 -0.79 13.49 -2.46
N ALA A 221 0.04 13.58 -1.42
CA ALA A 221 1.44 13.98 -1.53
C ALA A 221 2.26 12.98 -2.37
N TYR A 222 2.06 11.68 -2.13
CA TYR A 222 2.70 10.61 -2.88
C TYR A 222 2.27 10.62 -4.35
N ALA A 223 0.99 10.83 -4.62
CA ALA A 223 0.47 10.91 -5.99
C ALA A 223 1.18 12.00 -6.80
N ALA A 224 1.31 13.22 -6.25
CA ALA A 224 1.96 14.33 -6.91
C ALA A 224 3.46 14.03 -7.19
N ALA A 225 4.20 13.59 -6.18
CA ALA A 225 5.63 13.33 -6.32
C ALA A 225 5.92 12.13 -7.26
N ASN A 226 5.17 11.03 -7.11
CA ASN A 226 5.40 9.82 -7.86
C ASN A 226 5.02 9.96 -9.35
N LEU A 227 3.89 10.62 -9.66
CA LEU A 227 3.53 10.91 -11.05
C LEU A 227 4.54 11.85 -11.71
N THR A 228 5.01 12.87 -11.00
CA THR A 228 6.07 13.76 -11.50
C THR A 228 7.35 12.99 -11.83
N ALA A 229 7.75 12.07 -10.95
CA ALA A 229 8.90 11.21 -11.18
C ALA A 229 8.71 10.31 -12.42
N PHE A 230 7.55 9.64 -12.55
CA PHE A 230 7.28 8.78 -13.71
C PHE A 230 7.22 9.55 -15.03
N PHE A 231 6.66 10.78 -15.04
CA PHE A 231 6.69 11.62 -16.24
C PHE A 231 8.10 12.02 -16.64
N ALA A 232 8.95 12.39 -15.66
CA ALA A 232 10.34 12.69 -15.91
C ALA A 232 11.12 11.46 -16.42
N ILE A 233 10.95 10.30 -15.77
CA ILE A 233 11.54 9.01 -16.17
C ILE A 233 11.14 8.65 -17.60
N THR A 234 9.85 8.78 -17.94
CA THR A 234 9.36 8.50 -19.30
C THR A 234 10.00 9.42 -20.32
N ALA A 235 10.04 10.73 -20.04
CA ALA A 235 10.60 11.72 -20.96
C ALA A 235 12.13 11.55 -21.15
N ILE A 236 12.84 11.18 -20.09
CA ILE A 236 14.28 10.92 -20.11
C ILE A 236 14.55 9.58 -20.81
N GLY A 237 13.85 8.51 -20.41
CA GLY A 237 14.00 7.17 -20.97
C GLY A 237 13.75 7.12 -22.49
N ASN A 238 12.75 7.86 -22.97
CA ASN A 238 12.48 7.99 -24.43
C ASN A 238 13.61 8.69 -25.18
N ARG A 239 14.40 9.56 -24.52
CA ARG A 239 15.55 10.24 -25.14
C ARG A 239 16.81 9.39 -25.11
N ILE A 240 16.99 8.61 -24.04
CA ILE A 240 18.20 7.80 -23.82
C ILE A 240 18.04 6.42 -24.46
N GLY A 241 16.80 5.89 -24.51
CA GLY A 241 16.50 4.53 -24.97
C GLY A 241 16.82 3.44 -23.95
N SER A 242 16.97 3.79 -22.66
CA SER A 242 17.34 2.88 -21.58
C SER A 242 16.65 3.23 -20.27
N ASP A 243 16.39 2.21 -19.45
CA ASP A 243 15.85 2.33 -18.09
C ASP A 243 16.92 1.99 -17.02
N LEU A 244 18.18 1.80 -17.42
CA LEU A 244 19.26 1.55 -16.48
C LEU A 244 19.69 2.84 -15.78
N ILE A 245 19.89 2.79 -14.47
CA ILE A 245 20.27 3.97 -13.66
C ILE A 245 21.60 4.54 -14.12
N GLU A 246 22.54 3.70 -14.56
CA GLU A 246 23.85 4.12 -15.06
C GLU A 246 23.76 5.03 -16.29
N ASP A 247 22.76 4.82 -17.15
CA ASP A 247 22.58 5.60 -18.38
C ASP A 247 21.97 6.99 -18.10
N TYR A 248 21.46 7.22 -16.88
CA TYR A 248 20.98 8.54 -16.44
C TYR A 248 22.15 9.48 -16.08
N ALA A 249 23.39 8.98 -16.02
CA ALA A 249 24.56 9.80 -15.77
C ALA A 249 24.72 10.90 -16.83
N GLY A 250 24.83 12.14 -16.38
CA GLY A 250 24.99 13.30 -17.26
C GLY A 250 23.68 13.85 -17.87
N VAL A 251 22.52 13.35 -17.50
CA VAL A 251 21.22 13.90 -17.94
C VAL A 251 21.08 15.38 -17.61
N ALA A 252 21.65 15.84 -16.50
CA ALA A 252 21.67 17.26 -16.14
C ALA A 252 22.32 18.17 -17.20
N ARG A 253 23.30 17.68 -17.94
CA ARG A 253 23.93 18.42 -19.05
C ARG A 253 23.13 18.36 -20.34
N ARG A 254 22.43 17.23 -20.60
CA ARG A 254 21.67 17.00 -21.84
C ARG A 254 20.25 17.58 -21.77
N SER A 255 19.63 17.53 -20.60
CA SER A 255 18.24 17.94 -20.37
C SER A 255 18.08 18.49 -18.94
N PRO A 256 18.59 19.72 -18.65
CA PRO A 256 18.66 20.25 -17.28
C PRO A 256 17.28 20.40 -16.63
N VAL A 257 16.26 20.76 -17.39
CA VAL A 257 14.89 20.91 -16.85
C VAL A 257 14.33 19.57 -16.40
N LEU A 258 14.46 18.50 -17.22
CA LEU A 258 13.98 17.17 -16.85
C LEU A 258 14.74 16.59 -15.67
N ALA A 259 16.07 16.82 -15.62
CA ALA A 259 16.90 16.42 -14.50
C ALA A 259 16.48 17.13 -13.20
N ALA A 260 16.19 18.43 -13.26
CA ALA A 260 15.73 19.21 -12.12
C ALA A 260 14.35 18.72 -11.63
N ILE A 261 13.41 18.44 -12.55
CA ILE A 261 12.09 17.88 -12.21
C ILE A 261 12.23 16.51 -11.53
N LEU A 262 13.07 15.63 -12.10
CA LEU A 262 13.32 14.31 -11.51
C LEU A 262 13.97 14.45 -10.12
N ALA A 263 15.00 15.26 -9.97
CA ALA A 263 15.66 15.49 -8.69
C ALA A 263 14.72 16.04 -7.62
N LEU A 264 13.84 16.97 -8.00
CA LEU A 264 12.82 17.53 -7.08
C LEU A 264 11.79 16.45 -6.66
N ALA A 265 11.36 15.61 -7.59
CA ALA A 265 10.45 14.51 -7.31
C ALA A 265 11.10 13.44 -6.40
N LEU A 266 12.38 13.10 -6.64
CA LEU A 266 13.13 12.19 -5.78
C LEU A 266 13.34 12.78 -4.38
N ALA A 267 13.70 14.06 -4.27
CA ALA A 267 13.82 14.74 -2.98
C ALA A 267 12.47 14.74 -2.22
N ALA A 268 11.35 14.91 -2.94
CA ALA A 268 10.02 14.78 -2.35
C ALA A 268 9.75 13.35 -1.86
N LEU A 269 10.09 12.31 -2.62
CA LEU A 269 9.90 10.91 -2.23
C LEU A 269 10.78 10.51 -1.03
N ILE A 270 11.99 11.06 -0.91
CA ILE A 270 12.82 10.93 0.30
C ILE A 270 12.07 11.55 1.50
N GLY A 271 11.36 12.63 1.28
CA GLY A 271 10.75 13.44 2.34
C GLY A 271 11.72 14.47 2.89
N VAL A 272 12.40 15.21 2.00
CA VAL A 272 13.25 16.34 2.41
C VAL A 272 12.37 17.55 2.72
N PRO A 273 12.58 18.29 3.82
CA PRO A 273 11.88 19.56 4.03
C PRO A 273 12.19 20.56 2.89
N PRO A 274 11.23 21.31 2.38
CA PRO A 274 9.83 21.51 2.79
C PRO A 274 8.80 20.74 1.95
N THR A 275 9.12 19.53 1.49
CA THR A 275 8.22 18.76 0.61
C THR A 275 6.97 18.26 1.32
N SER A 276 5.88 18.02 0.55
CA SER A 276 4.61 17.52 1.08
C SER A 276 4.72 16.12 1.71
N ILE A 277 5.58 15.23 1.17
CA ILE A 277 5.80 13.89 1.74
C ILE A 277 6.51 13.98 3.10
N PHE A 278 7.38 14.96 3.32
CA PHE A 278 7.95 15.20 4.65
C PHE A 278 6.86 15.48 5.67
N ILE A 279 5.94 16.39 5.35
CA ILE A 279 4.79 16.69 6.22
C ILE A 279 3.91 15.45 6.42
N GLY A 280 3.65 14.70 5.34
CA GLY A 280 2.91 13.44 5.42
C GLY A 280 3.55 12.40 6.35
N LYS A 281 4.89 12.25 6.30
CA LYS A 281 5.63 11.37 7.22
C LYS A 281 5.51 11.85 8.67
N LEU A 282 5.59 13.16 8.91
CA LEU A 282 5.38 13.71 10.26
C LEU A 282 3.99 13.37 10.80
N TYR A 283 2.94 13.53 9.98
CA TYR A 283 1.58 13.16 10.41
C TYR A 283 1.45 11.68 10.73
N ILE A 284 1.96 10.80 9.86
CA ILE A 284 1.91 9.34 10.08
C ILE A 284 2.68 8.95 11.35
N PHE A 285 3.88 9.49 11.56
CA PHE A 285 4.67 9.15 12.73
C PHE A 285 4.09 9.75 14.03
N THR A 286 3.49 10.94 13.96
CA THR A 286 2.74 11.51 15.08
C THR A 286 1.54 10.62 15.43
N ALA A 287 0.79 10.15 14.43
CA ALA A 287 -0.31 9.22 14.66
C ALA A 287 0.18 7.92 15.32
N ALA A 288 1.31 7.36 14.86
CA ALA A 288 1.90 6.15 15.44
C ALA A 288 2.33 6.34 16.90
N VAL A 289 2.91 7.50 17.25
CA VAL A 289 3.26 7.82 18.64
C VAL A 289 2.01 7.96 19.52
N ASN A 290 0.96 8.62 19.01
CA ASN A 290 -0.31 8.77 19.72
C ASN A 290 -1.02 7.42 19.95
N ALA A 291 -0.82 6.46 19.05
CA ALA A 291 -1.36 5.11 19.15
C ALA A 291 -0.46 4.14 19.95
N ASP A 292 0.57 4.63 20.67
CA ASP A 292 1.56 3.85 21.39
C ASP A 292 2.41 2.89 20.51
N LEU A 293 2.41 3.10 19.18
CA LEU A 293 3.21 2.37 18.20
C LEU A 293 4.57 3.05 17.95
N VAL A 294 5.26 3.49 19.03
CA VAL A 294 6.54 4.23 18.95
C VAL A 294 7.61 3.44 18.20
N TRP A 295 7.66 2.12 18.40
CA TRP A 295 8.59 1.24 17.68
C TRP A 295 8.43 1.31 16.17
N LEU A 296 7.16 1.42 15.69
CA LEU A 296 6.82 1.50 14.28
C LEU A 296 7.21 2.87 13.69
N ALA A 297 7.06 3.94 14.47
CA ALA A 297 7.52 5.28 14.11
C ALA A 297 9.06 5.31 13.96
N ILE A 298 9.81 4.73 14.90
CA ILE A 298 11.27 4.62 14.85
C ILE A 298 11.70 3.83 13.60
N LEU A 299 11.07 2.69 13.34
CA LEU A 299 11.34 1.87 12.16
C LEU A 299 11.08 2.66 10.87
N GLY A 300 10.00 3.45 10.84
CA GLY A 300 9.65 4.31 9.71
C GLY A 300 10.70 5.39 9.45
N VAL A 301 11.20 6.06 10.50
CA VAL A 301 12.27 7.06 10.37
C VAL A 301 13.55 6.42 9.83
N VAL A 302 14.00 5.30 10.42
CA VAL A 302 15.18 4.57 9.94
C VAL A 302 15.04 4.14 8.48
N SER A 303 13.90 3.57 8.13
CA SER A 303 13.58 3.15 6.76
C SER A 303 13.57 4.34 5.79
N SER A 304 13.14 5.53 6.24
CA SER A 304 13.17 6.75 5.44
C SER A 304 14.60 7.21 5.15
N VAL A 305 15.51 7.11 6.13
CA VAL A 305 16.94 7.40 5.92
C VAL A 305 17.57 6.42 4.93
N VAL A 306 17.24 5.12 5.03
CA VAL A 306 17.70 4.11 4.06
C VAL A 306 17.21 4.45 2.65
N SER A 307 15.96 4.94 2.51
CA SER A 307 15.42 5.32 1.20
C SER A 307 16.19 6.45 0.53
N ALA A 308 16.76 7.36 1.28
CA ALA A 308 17.56 8.46 0.74
C ALA A 308 18.75 7.96 -0.09
N TYR A 309 19.38 6.86 0.32
CA TYR A 309 20.55 6.31 -0.37
C TYR A 309 20.25 5.95 -1.82
N TYR A 310 19.20 5.15 -2.08
CA TYR A 310 18.93 4.71 -3.44
C TYR A 310 18.30 5.79 -4.32
N TYR A 311 17.65 6.79 -3.76
CA TYR A 311 17.14 7.93 -4.53
C TYR A 311 18.24 8.92 -4.92
N VAL A 312 19.23 9.16 -4.02
CA VAL A 312 20.37 10.06 -4.32
C VAL A 312 21.32 9.43 -5.34
N ARG A 313 21.34 8.10 -5.45
CA ARG A 313 22.15 7.38 -6.40
C ARG A 313 21.75 7.60 -7.87
N ILE A 314 20.47 7.99 -8.14
CA ILE A 314 19.95 8.29 -9.48
C ILE A 314 20.45 9.66 -9.95
#